data_6337bf6a73e5de585535ecc8fdb53337
#
_entry.id   6337bf6a73e5de585535ecc8fdb53337
#
_cell.length_a   1.000
_cell.length_b   1.000
_cell.length_c   1.000
_cell.angle_alpha   90.00
_cell.angle_beta   90.00
_cell.angle_gamma   90.00
#
_symmetry.space_group_name_H-M   'P 1'
#
loop_
_entity.id
_entity.type
_entity.pdbx_description
1 polymer ?
#
loop_
_entity_poly.entity_id
_entity_poly.type
_entity_poly.pdbx_seq_one_letter_code
_entity_poly.pdbx_strand_id
1 'polypeptide(L)'
;MRRAEREVTDDMRIAAVIEDCKVCRIGLADADGVYIVPMNFGTEVADGKRIFWFHSAGEGRKYRLLRLAAARGETVGFELDSGYRMIPGEAACSYTAAYRSVIGTGHVHF
;
A
#
# COMPACT_ATOMS: atom_id res chain seq x y z
N MET A 1 -13.51 -7.58 -8.14
CA MET A 1 -12.97 -8.37 -9.26
C MET A 1 -12.01 -7.53 -10.08
N ARG A 2 -10.89 -8.10 -10.43
CA ARG A 2 -9.86 -7.40 -11.21
C ARG A 2 -9.98 -7.74 -12.68
N ARG A 3 -9.79 -6.73 -13.53
CA ARG A 3 -9.74 -6.93 -14.98
C ARG A 3 -8.29 -6.80 -15.45
N ALA A 4 -7.79 -7.81 -16.17
CA ALA A 4 -6.41 -7.85 -16.65
C ALA A 4 -6.05 -6.67 -17.55
N GLU A 5 -6.98 -6.20 -18.38
CA GLU A 5 -6.74 -5.07 -19.28
C GLU A 5 -6.54 -3.74 -18.58
N ARG A 6 -6.84 -3.66 -17.27
CA ARG A 6 -6.59 -2.47 -16.44
C ARG A 6 -5.32 -2.56 -15.62
N GLU A 7 -4.62 -3.68 -15.72
CA GLU A 7 -3.39 -3.90 -14.96
C GLU A 7 -2.26 -3.09 -15.56
N VAL A 8 -1.52 -2.38 -14.69
CA VAL A 8 -0.35 -1.59 -15.08
C VAL A 8 0.89 -2.31 -14.60
N THR A 9 1.80 -2.61 -15.52
CA THR A 9 3.05 -3.32 -15.22
C THR A 9 4.30 -2.49 -15.47
N ASP A 10 4.14 -1.30 -16.04
CA ASP A 10 5.24 -0.39 -16.34
C ASP A 10 5.77 0.23 -15.05
N ASP A 11 7.06 0.01 -14.74
CA ASP A 11 7.69 0.48 -13.51
C ASP A 11 7.63 2.01 -13.35
N MET A 12 7.73 2.76 -14.45
CA MET A 12 7.65 4.22 -14.39
C MET A 12 6.25 4.69 -14.00
N ARG A 13 5.23 3.99 -14.48
CA ARG A 13 3.83 4.32 -14.16
C ARG A 13 3.52 3.93 -12.71
N ILE A 14 4.03 2.81 -12.25
CA ILE A 14 3.91 2.38 -10.85
C ILE A 14 4.59 3.42 -9.94
N ALA A 15 5.79 3.86 -10.28
CA ALA A 15 6.51 4.88 -9.54
C ALA A 15 5.71 6.19 -9.46
N ALA A 16 5.10 6.60 -10.57
CA ALA A 16 4.29 7.81 -10.61
C ALA A 16 3.08 7.72 -9.67
N VAL A 17 2.42 6.56 -9.60
CA VAL A 17 1.31 6.36 -8.66
C VAL A 17 1.80 6.47 -7.21
N ILE A 18 2.91 5.82 -6.90
CA ILE A 18 3.48 5.84 -5.55
C ILE A 18 3.85 7.27 -5.13
N GLU A 19 4.49 8.03 -6.01
CA GLU A 19 4.89 9.40 -5.73
C GLU A 19 3.71 10.35 -5.53
N ASP A 20 2.57 10.03 -6.13
CA ASP A 20 1.35 10.81 -5.99
C ASP A 20 0.61 10.49 -4.68
N CYS A 21 1.00 9.45 -3.97
CA CYS A 21 0.36 9.02 -2.73
C CYS A 21 1.09 9.57 -1.51
N LYS A 22 0.33 9.83 -0.45
CA LYS A 22 0.88 10.30 0.84
C LYS A 22 0.69 9.28 1.95
N VAL A 23 -0.21 8.33 1.75
CA VAL A 23 -0.56 7.32 2.74
C VAL A 23 -0.36 5.94 2.14
N CYS A 24 0.31 5.09 2.89
CA CYS A 24 0.47 3.67 2.59
C CYS A 24 -0.26 2.88 3.67
N ARG A 25 -1.12 1.96 3.27
CA ARG A 25 -1.82 1.08 4.18
C ARG A 25 -1.08 -0.22 4.25
N ILE A 26 -0.69 -0.60 5.46
CA ILE A 26 0.06 -1.84 5.70
C ILE A 26 -0.85 -2.83 6.40
N GLY A 27 -0.91 -4.04 5.87
CA GLY A 27 -1.64 -5.16 6.45
C GLY A 27 -0.69 -6.03 7.26
N LEU A 28 -1.02 -6.21 8.54
CA LEU A 28 -0.20 -6.97 9.47
C LEU A 28 -1.02 -8.11 10.06
N ALA A 29 -0.43 -9.31 10.09
CA ALA A 29 -1.09 -10.45 10.72
C ALA A 29 -0.99 -10.32 12.25
N ASP A 30 -2.08 -10.61 12.93
CA ASP A 30 -2.16 -10.66 14.38
C ASP A 30 -2.96 -11.90 14.79
N ALA A 31 -2.94 -12.24 16.06
CA ALA A 31 -3.66 -13.42 16.58
C ALA A 31 -5.16 -13.38 16.26
N ASP A 32 -5.75 -12.20 16.23
CA ASP A 32 -7.18 -12.01 16.02
C ASP A 32 -7.54 -11.69 14.56
N GLY A 33 -6.61 -11.84 13.63
CA GLY A 33 -6.84 -11.57 12.22
C GLY A 33 -5.88 -10.56 11.65
N VAL A 34 -6.32 -9.81 10.64
CA VAL A 34 -5.50 -8.83 9.95
C VAL A 34 -5.74 -7.43 10.51
N TYR A 35 -4.66 -6.76 10.83
CA TYR A 35 -4.67 -5.38 11.30
C TYR A 35 -4.14 -4.48 10.19
N ILE A 36 -4.95 -3.53 9.75
CA ILE A 36 -4.56 -2.61 8.67
C ILE A 36 -4.31 -1.24 9.27
N VAL A 37 -3.15 -0.68 8.97
CA VAL A 37 -2.76 0.62 9.52
C VAL A 37 -2.31 1.57 8.41
N PRO A 38 -2.86 2.80 8.35
CA PRO A 38 -2.38 3.81 7.42
C PRO A 38 -1.14 4.51 8.00
N MET A 39 -0.16 4.76 7.14
CA MET A 39 1.07 5.45 7.53
C MET A 39 1.52 6.41 6.44
N ASN A 40 2.00 7.58 6.83
CA ASN A 40 2.74 8.44 5.92
C ASN A 40 4.10 7.79 5.65
N PHE A 41 4.66 8.08 4.49
CA PHE A 41 5.89 7.43 4.07
C PHE A 41 6.76 8.33 3.21
N GLY A 42 8.05 8.04 3.19
CA GLY A 42 8.96 8.47 2.15
C GLY A 42 9.33 7.27 1.31
N THR A 43 9.86 7.49 0.12
CA THR A 43 10.24 6.38 -0.76
C THR A 43 11.47 6.73 -1.57
N GLU A 44 12.24 5.68 -1.89
CA GLU A 44 13.39 5.78 -2.79
C GLU A 44 13.59 4.44 -3.50
N VAL A 45 14.41 4.44 -4.54
CA VAL A 45 14.85 3.23 -5.21
C VAL A 45 16.34 3.11 -5.00
N ALA A 46 16.79 1.97 -4.48
CA ALA A 46 18.20 1.66 -4.28
C ALA A 46 18.48 0.23 -4.74
N ASP A 47 19.50 0.06 -5.57
CA ASP A 47 19.89 -1.25 -6.13
C ASP A 47 18.73 -1.98 -6.81
N GLY A 48 17.89 -1.22 -7.53
CA GLY A 48 16.75 -1.78 -8.24
C GLY A 48 15.56 -2.15 -7.36
N LYS A 49 15.64 -1.85 -6.07
CA LYS A 49 14.57 -2.15 -5.12
C LYS A 49 13.94 -0.87 -4.61
N ARG A 50 12.62 -0.89 -4.47
CA ARG A 50 11.89 0.23 -3.87
C ARG A 50 11.90 0.08 -2.37
N ILE A 51 12.21 1.19 -1.67
CA ILE A 51 12.23 1.25 -0.22
C ILE A 51 11.19 2.26 0.21
N PHE A 52 10.39 1.88 1.21
CA PHE A 52 9.45 2.78 1.87
C PHE A 52 9.96 3.06 3.27
N TRP A 53 10.04 4.33 3.62
CA TRP A 53 10.48 4.78 4.94
C TRP A 53 9.29 5.22 5.75
N PHE A 54 9.17 4.69 6.96
CA PHE A 54 8.07 5.00 7.87
C PHE A 54 8.61 5.43 9.23
N HIS A 55 7.82 6.25 9.91
CA HIS A 55 8.06 6.59 11.31
C HIS A 55 6.97 6.00 12.16
N SER A 56 7.34 5.49 13.33
CA SER A 56 6.42 4.92 14.29
C SER A 56 6.88 5.23 15.70
N ALA A 57 5.94 5.41 16.62
CA ALA A 57 6.27 5.39 18.04
C ALA A 57 6.91 4.05 18.39
N GLY A 58 7.80 4.04 19.37
CA GLY A 58 8.53 2.84 19.80
C GLY A 58 7.71 1.87 20.66
N GLU A 59 6.39 1.97 20.61
CA GLU A 59 5.47 1.12 21.38
C GLU A 59 4.11 1.07 20.71
N GLY A 60 3.26 0.16 21.16
CA GLY A 60 1.91 0.00 20.66
C GLY A 60 1.77 -1.18 19.70
N ARG A 61 0.51 -1.41 19.27
CA ARG A 61 0.18 -2.58 18.44
C ARG A 61 0.92 -2.58 17.10
N LYS A 62 0.94 -1.45 16.42
CA LYS A 62 1.62 -1.29 15.14
C LYS A 62 3.10 -1.63 15.27
N TYR A 63 3.77 -1.04 16.23
CA TYR A 63 5.19 -1.25 16.46
C TYR A 63 5.49 -2.71 16.78
N ARG A 64 4.69 -3.31 17.68
CA ARG A 64 4.86 -4.71 18.07
C ARG A 64 4.73 -5.65 16.87
N LEU A 65 3.72 -5.46 16.04
CA LEU A 65 3.50 -6.31 14.88
C LEU A 65 4.57 -6.13 13.81
N LEU A 66 5.03 -4.91 13.59
CA LEU A 66 6.13 -4.65 12.67
C LEU A 66 7.43 -5.31 13.14
N ARG A 67 7.72 -5.24 14.44
CA ARG A 67 8.88 -5.91 15.02
C ARG A 67 8.81 -7.42 14.88
N LEU A 68 7.64 -7.99 15.09
CA LEU A 68 7.45 -9.44 14.92
C LEU A 68 7.66 -9.85 13.46
N ALA A 69 7.10 -9.12 12.51
CA ALA A 69 7.29 -9.41 11.08
C ALA A 69 8.78 -9.35 10.71
N ALA A 70 9.49 -8.32 11.17
CA ALA A 70 10.92 -8.18 10.93
C ALA A 70 11.71 -9.34 11.53
N ALA A 71 11.43 -9.70 12.78
CA ALA A 71 12.15 -10.78 13.48
C ALA A 71 11.92 -12.15 12.84
N ARG A 72 10.74 -12.37 12.27
CA ARG A 72 10.38 -13.63 11.64
C ARG A 72 10.73 -13.71 10.15
N GLY A 73 11.21 -12.61 9.57
CA GLY A 73 11.47 -12.54 8.14
C GLY A 73 10.21 -12.68 7.30
N GLU A 74 9.05 -12.37 7.86
CA GLU A 74 7.77 -12.47 7.17
C GLU A 74 7.53 -11.21 6.32
N THR A 75 6.81 -11.40 5.21
CA THR A 75 6.38 -10.26 4.40
C THR A 75 5.11 -9.65 4.98
N VAL A 76 4.93 -8.36 4.73
CA VAL A 76 3.68 -7.66 5.01
C VAL A 76 3.08 -7.19 3.70
N GLY A 77 1.76 -7.08 3.64
CA GLY A 77 1.09 -6.53 2.48
C GLY A 77 0.95 -5.02 2.61
N PHE A 78 0.88 -4.35 1.47
CA PHE A 78 0.63 -2.91 1.48
C PHE A 78 -0.22 -2.50 0.27
N GLU A 79 -0.86 -1.35 0.41
CA GLU A 79 -1.67 -0.76 -0.65
C GLU A 79 -1.55 0.76 -0.60
N LEU A 80 -1.44 1.37 -1.79
CA LEU A 80 -1.53 2.81 -1.96
C LEU A 80 -2.53 3.08 -3.09
N ASP A 81 -3.26 4.18 -2.99
CA ASP A 81 -4.14 4.59 -4.08
C ASP A 81 -4.20 6.11 -4.19
N SER A 82 -4.55 6.57 -5.36
CA SER A 82 -4.68 8.00 -5.65
C SER A 82 -5.63 8.23 -6.81
N GLY A 83 -5.97 9.50 -7.02
CA GLY A 83 -6.74 9.92 -8.18
C GLY A 83 -8.19 9.46 -8.18
N TYR A 84 -8.75 9.15 -7.00
CA TYR A 84 -10.14 8.72 -6.91
C TYR A 84 -11.08 9.83 -7.39
N ARG A 85 -12.00 9.44 -8.28
CA ARG A 85 -13.10 10.30 -8.67
C ARG A 85 -14.29 9.46 -9.09
N MET A 86 -15.47 9.97 -8.82
CA MET A 86 -16.71 9.36 -9.27
C MET A 86 -17.00 9.82 -10.69
N ILE A 87 -17.32 8.88 -11.57
CA ILE A 87 -17.77 9.16 -12.93
C ILE A 87 -19.28 8.95 -12.94
N PRO A 88 -20.08 10.02 -13.00
CA PRO A 88 -21.53 9.87 -12.98
C PRO A 88 -22.07 9.24 -14.26
N GLY A 89 -23.09 8.42 -14.11
CA GLY A 89 -23.86 7.86 -15.21
C GLY A 89 -25.28 8.42 -15.20
N GLU A 90 -26.10 7.95 -16.12
CA GLU A 90 -27.49 8.41 -16.26
C GLU A 90 -28.37 7.96 -15.09
N ALA A 91 -28.01 6.83 -14.47
CA ALA A 91 -28.70 6.31 -13.30
C ALA A 91 -27.68 5.95 -12.24
N ALA A 92 -28.12 5.85 -10.97
CA ALA A 92 -27.20 5.52 -9.87
C ALA A 92 -26.40 4.25 -10.11
N CYS A 93 -27.00 3.24 -10.72
CA CYS A 93 -26.32 1.96 -10.98
C CYS A 93 -25.27 2.04 -12.10
N SER A 94 -25.26 3.11 -12.89
CA SER A 94 -24.26 3.32 -13.95
C SER A 94 -23.11 4.22 -13.54
N TYR A 95 -23.09 4.68 -12.27
CA TYR A 95 -21.96 5.42 -11.74
C TYR A 95 -20.76 4.47 -11.58
N THR A 96 -19.59 4.99 -11.85
CA THR A 96 -18.35 4.23 -11.70
C THR A 96 -17.30 5.10 -11.06
N ALA A 97 -16.25 4.47 -10.53
CA ALA A 97 -15.12 5.17 -9.92
C ALA A 97 -13.88 4.99 -10.78
N ALA A 98 -13.10 6.06 -10.90
CA ALA A 98 -11.76 6.01 -11.47
C ALA A 98 -10.75 6.23 -10.35
N TYR A 99 -9.69 5.43 -10.34
CA TYR A 99 -8.60 5.55 -9.38
C TYR A 99 -7.40 4.75 -9.88
N ARG A 100 -6.26 4.97 -9.25
CA ARG A 100 -5.05 4.20 -9.48
C ARG A 100 -4.57 3.65 -8.15
N SER A 101 -4.15 2.39 -8.16
CA SER A 101 -3.66 1.75 -6.93
C SER A 101 -2.44 0.89 -7.20
N VAL A 102 -1.64 0.71 -6.16
CA VAL A 102 -0.52 -0.22 -6.13
C VAL A 102 -0.70 -1.11 -4.91
N ILE A 103 -0.59 -2.41 -5.13
CA ILE A 103 -0.68 -3.43 -4.09
C ILE A 103 0.59 -4.27 -4.17
N GLY A 104 1.18 -4.57 -3.05
CA GLY A 104 2.39 -5.36 -3.04
C GLY A 104 2.69 -5.99 -1.68
N THR A 105 3.84 -6.60 -1.60
CA THR A 105 4.37 -7.17 -0.37
C THR A 105 5.82 -6.73 -0.19
N GLY A 106 6.28 -6.76 1.04
CA GLY A 106 7.65 -6.41 1.33
C GLY A 106 8.10 -6.89 2.70
N HIS A 107 9.38 -6.81 2.94
CA HIS A 107 9.99 -7.15 4.23
C HIS A 107 10.18 -5.89 5.06
N VAL A 108 10.05 -6.06 6.37
CA VAL A 108 10.22 -4.97 7.34
C VAL A 108 11.62 -5.02 7.90
N HIS A 109 12.31 -3.89 7.89
CA HIS A 109 13.63 -3.72 8.49
C HIS A 109 13.61 -2.49 9.41
N PHE A 110 14.34 -2.59 10.50
CA PHE A 110 14.49 -1.48 11.44
C PHE A 110 15.92 -0.94 11.42
#